data_25a9591ee7c22fbfbb6f61b154b46e4a
#
_entry.id   25a9591ee7c22fbfbb6f61b154b46e4a
#
_cell.length_a   1.000
_cell.length_b   1.000
_cell.length_c   1.000
_cell.angle_alpha   90.00
_cell.angle_beta   90.00
_cell.angle_gamma   90.00
#
_symmetry.space_group_name_H-M   'P 1'
#
loop_
_entity.id
_entity.type
_entity.pdbx_description
1 polymer ?
#
loop_
_entity_poly.entity_id
_entity_poly.type
_entity_poly.pdbx_seq_one_letter_code
_entity_poly.pdbx_strand_id
1 'polypeptide(L)'
;MRALRIGLFTDTYLPDQNGIVTSVALLADELQAQGHEVEVVAPDFPEHVETRADVRRVSSIQYVFLPTYRLAWPSRRDFDARYDLIHTHTPLTLGLSGMRLARKWKIPHVATYHTHLEAYAHYVPGAASLQKRTGFITRTAALLYGNADAVITPTAGMMDVLRAMHVKDPVVIPTSIDPRVLQAAPPVPSPWPAGTRRILTVGRLAREKRFDLVLDAVAQLPDAHLVLLGEGPERDHLQAHAERLGMAGRVTFLGVKPWREVGAYYAQAELFLFASDTETQGLVLQEAQLMGVPVVAVGARGTLSGVDDGRSGYLVPVGDVAALVRHARALLSDPALWQAMSAAARVFGASTTPQGVARQVLDVYARVLHLPPGTLSAPAQARTFTEPQPRHWEGHG
;
A
#
# COMPACT_ATOMS: atom_id res chain seq x y z
N MET A 1 16.92 26.12 -6.05
CA MET A 1 16.60 24.68 -5.95
C MET A 1 17.47 23.92 -6.95
N ARG A 2 18.12 22.84 -6.54
CA ARG A 2 18.87 21.95 -7.46
C ARG A 2 17.92 20.88 -7.99
N ALA A 3 17.74 20.81 -9.30
CA ALA A 3 17.05 19.70 -9.92
C ALA A 3 17.93 18.44 -9.86
N LEU A 4 17.33 17.31 -9.52
CA LEU A 4 17.97 15.99 -9.52
C LEU A 4 17.43 15.14 -10.64
N ARG A 5 18.25 14.21 -11.12
CA ARG A 5 17.83 13.10 -11.96
C ARG A 5 17.74 11.83 -11.13
N ILE A 6 16.53 11.30 -10.95
CA ILE A 6 16.21 10.25 -9.98
C ILE A 6 15.72 9.01 -10.72
N GLY A 7 16.33 7.84 -10.45
CA GLY A 7 15.84 6.56 -10.93
C GLY A 7 15.03 5.84 -9.85
N LEU A 8 13.74 5.61 -10.09
CA LEU A 8 12.86 4.80 -9.21
C LEU A 8 12.77 3.38 -9.78
N PHE A 9 13.28 2.39 -9.07
CA PHE A 9 13.33 0.99 -9.54
C PHE A 9 12.33 0.13 -8.80
N THR A 10 11.44 -0.56 -9.52
CA THR A 10 10.38 -1.38 -8.94
C THR A 10 10.07 -2.62 -9.79
N ASP A 11 9.83 -3.78 -9.16
CA ASP A 11 9.44 -5.02 -9.84
C ASP A 11 7.92 -5.18 -10.02
N THR A 12 7.13 -4.17 -9.63
CA THR A 12 5.68 -4.06 -9.85
C THR A 12 5.31 -2.61 -10.14
N TYR A 13 4.57 -2.38 -11.21
CA TYR A 13 4.12 -1.04 -11.60
C TYR A 13 2.82 -1.14 -12.42
N LEU A 14 2.24 -0.01 -12.79
CA LEU A 14 1.08 0.02 -13.68
C LEU A 14 1.26 -0.94 -14.87
N PRO A 15 0.25 -1.70 -15.30
CA PRO A 15 -1.18 -1.62 -14.94
C PRO A 15 -1.57 -2.36 -13.64
N ASP A 16 -0.64 -3.03 -12.94
CA ASP A 16 -0.94 -3.67 -11.66
C ASP A 16 -1.49 -2.66 -10.64
N GLN A 17 -2.37 -3.14 -9.74
CA GLN A 17 -2.97 -2.33 -8.69
C GLN A 17 -2.58 -2.89 -7.32
N ASN A 18 -1.66 -2.22 -6.65
CA ASN A 18 -1.25 -2.53 -5.27
C ASN A 18 -0.62 -1.31 -4.60
N GLY A 19 -0.40 -1.39 -3.28
CA GLY A 19 0.13 -0.27 -2.50
C GLY A 19 1.53 0.22 -2.93
N ILE A 20 2.38 -0.66 -3.50
CA ILE A 20 3.70 -0.25 -4.01
C ILE A 20 3.52 0.60 -5.27
N VAL A 21 2.68 0.14 -6.21
CA VAL A 21 2.38 0.89 -7.44
C VAL A 21 1.85 2.28 -7.12
N THR A 22 0.88 2.37 -6.20
CA THR A 22 0.35 3.67 -5.73
C THR A 22 1.46 4.55 -5.16
N SER A 23 2.31 3.99 -4.29
CA SER A 23 3.41 4.72 -3.66
C SER A 23 4.40 5.27 -4.67
N VAL A 24 4.86 4.42 -5.61
CA VAL A 24 5.86 4.82 -6.63
C VAL A 24 5.29 5.85 -7.59
N ALA A 25 4.05 5.66 -8.05
CA ALA A 25 3.40 6.58 -8.99
C ALA A 25 3.20 7.97 -8.36
N LEU A 26 2.66 8.03 -7.13
CA LEU A 26 2.46 9.30 -6.43
C LEU A 26 3.79 10.00 -6.12
N LEU A 27 4.81 9.24 -5.70
CA LEU A 27 6.13 9.81 -5.45
C LEU A 27 6.74 10.38 -6.74
N ALA A 28 6.67 9.65 -7.86
CA ALA A 28 7.17 10.12 -9.14
C ALA A 28 6.49 11.44 -9.57
N ASP A 29 5.15 11.46 -9.52
CA ASP A 29 4.37 12.64 -9.87
C ASP A 29 4.72 13.87 -9.00
N GLU A 30 4.87 13.68 -7.68
CA GLU A 30 5.19 14.77 -6.76
C GLU A 30 6.64 15.27 -6.89
N LEU A 31 7.60 14.37 -7.13
CA LEU A 31 8.99 14.76 -7.39
C LEU A 31 9.11 15.55 -8.69
N GLN A 32 8.44 15.12 -9.77
CA GLN A 32 8.37 15.86 -11.03
C GLN A 32 7.70 17.23 -10.85
N ALA A 33 6.61 17.25 -10.10
CA ALA A 33 5.91 18.47 -9.77
C ALA A 33 6.79 19.47 -8.97
N GLN A 34 7.81 19.00 -8.28
CA GLN A 34 8.83 19.82 -7.60
C GLN A 34 10.05 20.14 -8.49
N GLY A 35 10.02 19.79 -9.77
CA GLY A 35 11.04 20.16 -10.76
C GLY A 35 12.22 19.21 -10.86
N HIS A 36 12.07 17.96 -10.38
CA HIS A 36 13.07 16.91 -10.57
C HIS A 36 12.80 16.10 -11.85
N GLU A 37 13.83 15.57 -12.46
CA GLU A 37 13.71 14.57 -13.52
C GLU A 37 13.59 13.19 -12.89
N VAL A 38 12.47 12.49 -13.13
CA VAL A 38 12.21 11.17 -12.57
C VAL A 38 12.05 10.16 -13.70
N GLU A 39 12.74 9.05 -13.60
CA GLU A 39 12.54 7.90 -14.48
C GLU A 39 12.13 6.69 -13.62
N VAL A 40 10.95 6.14 -13.89
CA VAL A 40 10.47 4.90 -13.27
C VAL A 40 10.94 3.71 -14.11
N VAL A 41 11.79 2.87 -13.56
CA VAL A 41 12.27 1.64 -14.20
C VAL A 41 11.41 0.47 -13.68
N ALA A 42 10.61 -0.08 -14.59
CA ALA A 42 9.58 -1.07 -14.26
C ALA A 42 9.55 -2.23 -15.27
N PRO A 43 8.98 -3.40 -14.92
CA PRO A 43 8.82 -4.50 -15.84
C PRO A 43 7.86 -4.13 -16.98
N ASP A 44 8.06 -4.74 -18.16
CA ASP A 44 7.10 -4.67 -19.24
C ASP A 44 5.89 -5.57 -19.00
N PHE A 45 4.80 -5.25 -19.70
CA PHE A 45 3.59 -6.06 -19.74
C PHE A 45 3.20 -6.25 -21.21
N PRO A 46 3.07 -7.49 -21.73
CA PRO A 46 2.89 -7.74 -23.15
C PRO A 46 1.68 -7.03 -23.80
N GLU A 47 0.62 -6.81 -23.02
CA GLU A 47 -0.61 -6.20 -23.51
C GLU A 47 -0.77 -4.71 -23.13
N HIS A 48 0.22 -4.15 -22.42
CA HIS A 48 0.19 -2.76 -21.98
C HIS A 48 1.05 -1.88 -22.87
N VAL A 49 0.43 -0.87 -23.46
CA VAL A 49 1.14 0.18 -24.19
C VAL A 49 1.46 1.30 -23.21
N GLU A 50 2.75 1.54 -22.95
CA GLU A 50 3.18 2.61 -22.05
C GLU A 50 2.94 3.98 -22.69
N THR A 51 2.21 4.82 -22.01
CA THR A 51 1.88 6.19 -22.44
C THR A 51 2.65 7.28 -21.68
N ARG A 52 3.33 6.91 -20.59
CA ARG A 52 4.10 7.84 -19.76
C ARG A 52 5.55 7.90 -20.27
N ALA A 53 6.01 9.08 -20.62
CA ALA A 53 7.36 9.30 -21.11
C ALA A 53 8.45 9.11 -20.03
N ASP A 54 8.06 9.17 -18.76
CA ASP A 54 8.94 8.99 -17.61
C ASP A 54 9.07 7.52 -17.16
N VAL A 55 8.47 6.57 -17.86
CA VAL A 55 8.51 5.14 -17.54
C VAL A 55 9.35 4.38 -18.54
N ARG A 56 10.40 3.75 -18.04
CA ARG A 56 11.24 2.82 -18.80
C ARG A 56 10.80 1.39 -18.53
N ARG A 57 10.27 0.72 -19.54
CA ARG A 57 9.90 -0.69 -19.48
C ARG A 57 11.11 -1.59 -19.77
N VAL A 58 11.27 -2.60 -18.93
CA VAL A 58 12.35 -3.61 -19.04
C VAL A 58 11.72 -4.97 -19.30
N SER A 59 12.25 -5.70 -20.29
CA SER A 59 11.77 -7.04 -20.64
C SER A 59 11.71 -7.96 -19.44
N SER A 60 10.57 -8.62 -19.26
CA SER A 60 10.25 -9.39 -18.06
C SER A 60 9.43 -10.63 -18.36
N ILE A 61 9.47 -11.57 -17.42
CA ILE A 61 8.56 -12.71 -17.39
C ILE A 61 7.71 -12.67 -16.12
N GLN A 62 6.47 -13.14 -16.23
CA GLN A 62 5.59 -13.22 -15.08
C GLN A 62 6.11 -14.24 -14.07
N TYR A 63 6.15 -13.86 -12.79
CA TYR A 63 6.53 -14.80 -11.74
C TYR A 63 5.32 -15.62 -11.30
N VAL A 64 5.32 -16.90 -11.66
CA VAL A 64 4.16 -17.82 -11.55
C VAL A 64 3.61 -17.93 -10.11
N PHE A 65 4.48 -17.87 -9.10
CA PHE A 65 4.07 -18.01 -7.70
C PHE A 65 3.60 -16.71 -7.03
N LEU A 66 3.95 -15.56 -7.60
CA LEU A 66 3.50 -14.24 -7.15
C LEU A 66 3.11 -13.42 -8.38
N PRO A 67 1.89 -13.58 -8.92
CA PRO A 67 1.48 -12.99 -10.20
C PRO A 67 1.53 -11.47 -10.26
N THR A 68 1.52 -10.79 -9.10
CA THR A 68 1.69 -9.33 -9.00
C THR A 68 3.14 -8.86 -9.18
N TYR A 69 4.09 -9.79 -9.35
CA TYR A 69 5.50 -9.49 -9.60
C TYR A 69 5.95 -10.11 -10.91
N ARG A 70 6.78 -9.36 -11.63
CA ARG A 70 7.43 -9.81 -12.84
C ARG A 70 8.95 -9.79 -12.64
N LEU A 71 9.62 -10.81 -13.10
CA LEU A 71 11.08 -10.88 -13.04
C LEU A 71 11.64 -10.22 -14.30
N ALA A 72 12.33 -9.09 -14.14
CA ALA A 72 12.90 -8.31 -15.22
C ALA A 72 14.43 -8.43 -15.23
N TRP A 73 15.02 -8.54 -16.42
CA TRP A 73 16.47 -8.59 -16.61
C TRP A 73 16.94 -7.41 -17.45
N PRO A 74 17.25 -6.28 -16.81
CA PRO A 74 17.77 -5.14 -17.55
C PRO A 74 19.13 -5.46 -18.15
N SER A 75 19.31 -5.14 -19.42
CA SER A 75 20.60 -5.20 -20.08
C SER A 75 21.42 -3.96 -19.72
N ARG A 76 22.73 -4.05 -19.90
CA ARG A 76 23.62 -2.88 -19.68
C ARG A 76 23.32 -1.73 -20.65
N ARG A 77 22.65 -2.00 -21.77
CA ARG A 77 22.29 -1.02 -22.81
C ARG A 77 21.00 -0.25 -22.46
N ASP A 78 20.23 -0.74 -21.47
CA ASP A 78 18.97 -0.13 -21.09
C ASP A 78 19.17 1.16 -20.27
N PHE A 79 20.41 1.49 -19.85
CA PHE A 79 20.69 2.63 -18.99
C PHE A 79 21.81 3.50 -19.57
N ASP A 80 21.44 4.41 -20.47
CA ASP A 80 22.36 5.40 -21.04
C ASP A 80 22.53 6.63 -20.14
N ALA A 81 21.59 6.85 -19.26
CA ALA A 81 21.53 8.02 -18.41
C ALA A 81 22.10 7.74 -17.01
N ARG A 82 22.94 8.64 -16.52
CA ARG A 82 23.39 8.65 -15.13
C ARG A 82 22.38 9.41 -14.29
N TYR A 83 21.89 8.76 -13.22
CA TYR A 83 21.10 9.41 -12.18
C TYR A 83 22.02 10.09 -11.17
N ASP A 84 21.49 11.09 -10.45
CA ASP A 84 22.14 11.64 -9.24
C ASP A 84 22.00 10.68 -8.05
N LEU A 85 20.89 9.92 -8.01
CA LEU A 85 20.62 8.85 -7.06
C LEU A 85 19.66 7.80 -7.63
N ILE A 86 19.68 6.60 -7.04
CA ILE A 86 18.72 5.54 -7.33
C ILE A 86 17.93 5.23 -6.07
N HIS A 87 16.59 5.12 -6.23
CA HIS A 87 15.69 4.70 -5.17
C HIS A 87 14.97 3.41 -5.57
N THR A 88 15.16 2.33 -4.80
CA THR A 88 14.57 1.02 -5.06
C THR A 88 13.37 0.77 -4.16
N HIS A 89 12.30 0.21 -4.72
CA HIS A 89 11.03 -0.02 -4.02
C HIS A 89 10.70 -1.49 -3.80
N THR A 90 11.45 -2.40 -4.41
CA THR A 90 11.26 -3.85 -4.27
C THR A 90 12.61 -4.55 -4.18
N PRO A 91 12.74 -5.65 -3.40
CA PRO A 91 14.02 -6.34 -3.24
C PRO A 91 14.22 -7.51 -4.22
N LEU A 92 13.62 -7.44 -5.41
CA LEU A 92 13.75 -8.46 -6.45
C LEU A 92 14.72 -8.01 -7.56
N THR A 93 14.43 -8.39 -8.81
CA THR A 93 15.37 -8.26 -9.93
C THR A 93 15.72 -6.81 -10.26
N LEU A 94 14.75 -5.91 -10.35
CA LEU A 94 15.00 -4.50 -10.63
C LEU A 94 15.58 -3.76 -9.42
N GLY A 95 15.12 -4.09 -8.20
CA GLY A 95 15.72 -3.53 -6.99
C GLY A 95 17.20 -3.88 -6.86
N LEU A 96 17.57 -5.16 -7.07
CA LEU A 96 18.97 -5.59 -7.07
C LEU A 96 19.76 -4.97 -8.22
N SER A 97 19.14 -4.75 -9.37
CA SER A 97 19.77 -4.07 -10.50
C SER A 97 20.05 -2.61 -10.22
N GLY A 98 19.10 -1.89 -9.61
CA GLY A 98 19.27 -0.51 -9.15
C GLY A 98 20.42 -0.38 -8.16
N MET A 99 20.48 -1.24 -7.14
CA MET A 99 21.58 -1.28 -6.17
C MET A 99 22.96 -1.49 -6.87
N ARG A 100 23.03 -2.45 -7.83
CA ARG A 100 24.29 -2.70 -8.57
C ARG A 100 24.70 -1.51 -9.43
N LEU A 101 23.75 -0.83 -10.06
CA LEU A 101 24.00 0.38 -10.85
C LEU A 101 24.48 1.53 -9.98
N ALA A 102 23.84 1.77 -8.85
CA ALA A 102 24.25 2.80 -7.89
C ALA A 102 25.71 2.59 -7.45
N ARG A 103 26.08 1.37 -7.07
CA ARG A 103 27.46 1.02 -6.73
C ARG A 103 28.44 1.24 -7.90
N LYS A 104 28.04 0.80 -9.12
CA LYS A 104 28.90 0.96 -10.31
C LYS A 104 29.14 2.41 -10.65
N TRP A 105 28.14 3.26 -10.52
CA TRP A 105 28.21 4.69 -10.82
C TRP A 105 28.70 5.54 -9.63
N LYS A 106 28.85 4.90 -8.47
CA LYS A 106 29.25 5.56 -7.21
C LYS A 106 28.32 6.71 -6.83
N ILE A 107 27.02 6.46 -6.98
CA ILE A 107 25.94 7.38 -6.59
C ILE A 107 25.14 6.80 -5.43
N PRO A 108 24.45 7.64 -4.64
CA PRO A 108 23.63 7.18 -3.52
C PRO A 108 22.54 6.19 -3.92
N HIS A 109 22.30 5.21 -3.05
CA HIS A 109 21.23 4.23 -3.14
C HIS A 109 20.29 4.38 -1.92
N VAL A 110 19.05 4.75 -2.18
CA VAL A 110 17.96 4.74 -1.20
C VAL A 110 17.07 3.54 -1.46
N ALA A 111 16.53 2.92 -0.42
CA ALA A 111 15.59 1.81 -0.56
C ALA A 111 14.35 2.03 0.32
N THR A 112 13.15 1.75 -0.19
CA THR A 112 11.92 1.72 0.61
C THR A 112 11.46 0.28 0.86
N TYR A 113 11.25 -0.04 2.13
CA TYR A 113 10.76 -1.34 2.58
C TYR A 113 9.22 -1.36 2.57
N HIS A 114 8.63 -1.80 1.46
CA HIS A 114 7.17 -1.85 1.29
C HIS A 114 6.54 -3.17 1.73
N THR A 115 7.28 -4.28 1.66
CA THR A 115 6.70 -5.62 1.78
C THR A 115 7.50 -6.48 2.75
N HIS A 116 6.81 -7.04 3.74
CA HIS A 116 7.36 -8.07 4.61
C HIS A 116 7.40 -9.41 3.86
N LEU A 117 8.46 -9.64 3.07
CA LEU A 117 8.57 -10.79 2.17
C LEU A 117 8.43 -12.15 2.86
N GLU A 118 8.83 -12.26 4.12
CA GLU A 118 8.71 -13.51 4.88
C GLU A 118 7.25 -13.95 5.04
N ALA A 119 6.33 -12.99 5.17
CA ALA A 119 4.90 -13.27 5.25
C ALA A 119 4.36 -13.91 3.95
N TYR A 120 5.06 -13.74 2.82
CA TYR A 120 4.68 -14.29 1.51
C TYR A 120 5.42 -15.57 1.14
N ALA A 121 6.31 -16.07 2.01
CA ALA A 121 7.10 -17.28 1.74
C ALA A 121 6.23 -18.53 1.48
N HIS A 122 5.01 -18.57 2.00
CA HIS A 122 4.09 -19.69 1.82
C HIS A 122 3.52 -19.83 0.40
N TYR A 123 3.59 -18.77 -0.42
CA TYR A 123 3.16 -18.83 -1.83
C TYR A 123 4.17 -19.55 -2.72
N VAL A 124 5.43 -19.67 -2.33
CA VAL A 124 6.46 -20.33 -3.12
C VAL A 124 6.69 -21.73 -2.54
N PRO A 125 6.45 -22.80 -3.31
CA PRO A 125 6.66 -24.16 -2.83
C PRO A 125 8.05 -24.36 -2.23
N GLY A 126 8.11 -24.84 -1.00
CA GLY A 126 9.35 -25.06 -0.27
C GLY A 126 10.03 -23.81 0.32
N ALA A 127 9.65 -22.59 -0.09
CA ALA A 127 10.31 -21.39 0.38
C ALA A 127 10.09 -21.12 1.87
N ALA A 128 8.92 -21.41 2.42
CA ALA A 128 8.66 -21.28 3.85
C ALA A 128 9.59 -22.20 4.68
N SER A 129 9.77 -23.46 4.26
CA SER A 129 10.68 -24.41 4.91
C SER A 129 12.15 -23.99 4.75
N LEU A 130 12.53 -23.52 3.56
CA LEU A 130 13.87 -22.99 3.30
C LEU A 130 14.13 -21.74 4.15
N GLN A 131 13.18 -20.80 4.22
CA GLN A 131 13.29 -19.61 5.06
C GLN A 131 13.46 -19.98 6.53
N LYS A 132 12.65 -20.91 7.04
CA LYS A 132 12.75 -21.37 8.44
C LYS A 132 14.11 -22.00 8.75
N ARG A 133 14.72 -22.72 7.79
CA ARG A 133 16.00 -23.40 7.97
C ARG A 133 17.22 -22.51 7.76
N THR A 134 17.16 -21.58 6.85
CA THR A 134 18.33 -20.84 6.36
C THR A 134 18.23 -19.34 6.49
N GLY A 135 17.03 -18.78 6.71
CA GLY A 135 16.80 -17.34 6.64
C GLY A 135 17.05 -16.75 5.24
N PHE A 136 16.87 -17.56 4.18
CA PHE A 136 17.25 -17.18 2.82
C PHE A 136 16.58 -15.88 2.35
N ILE A 137 15.26 -15.73 2.57
CA ILE A 137 14.51 -14.51 2.17
C ILE A 137 15.02 -13.30 2.94
N THR A 138 15.18 -13.42 4.28
CA THR A 138 15.74 -12.37 5.14
C THR A 138 17.14 -11.96 4.71
N ARG A 139 18.01 -12.92 4.41
CA ARG A 139 19.38 -12.64 3.95
C ARG A 139 19.41 -11.95 2.61
N THR A 140 18.54 -12.34 1.68
CA THR A 140 18.43 -11.68 0.35
C THR A 140 17.91 -10.26 0.50
N ALA A 141 16.89 -10.03 1.31
CA ALA A 141 16.40 -8.70 1.63
C ALA A 141 17.46 -7.85 2.34
N ALA A 142 18.18 -8.43 3.32
CA ALA A 142 19.27 -7.77 4.02
C ALA A 142 20.42 -7.35 3.08
N LEU A 143 20.66 -8.08 1.99
CA LEU A 143 21.64 -7.70 0.98
C LEU A 143 21.28 -6.36 0.32
N LEU A 144 20.01 -6.13 0.01
CA LEU A 144 19.56 -4.87 -0.59
C LEU A 144 19.51 -3.75 0.47
N TYR A 145 18.76 -3.98 1.53
CA TYR A 145 18.47 -2.94 2.53
C TYR A 145 19.67 -2.60 3.42
N GLY A 146 20.47 -3.59 3.81
CA GLY A 146 21.68 -3.38 4.61
C GLY A 146 22.84 -2.71 3.86
N ASN A 147 22.75 -2.61 2.53
CA ASN A 147 23.74 -1.93 1.69
C ASN A 147 23.24 -0.62 1.09
N ALA A 148 22.05 -0.17 1.43
CA ALA A 148 21.54 1.12 1.02
C ALA A 148 22.13 2.23 1.90
N ASP A 149 22.35 3.42 1.33
CA ASP A 149 22.81 4.60 2.05
C ASP A 149 21.72 5.16 2.98
N ALA A 150 20.45 4.91 2.63
CA ALA A 150 19.31 5.14 3.50
C ALA A 150 18.20 4.14 3.22
N VAL A 151 17.46 3.74 4.27
CA VAL A 151 16.27 2.91 4.14
C VAL A 151 15.07 3.65 4.70
N ILE A 152 13.99 3.68 3.91
CA ILE A 152 12.69 4.23 4.30
C ILE A 152 11.77 3.06 4.65
N THR A 153 10.97 3.21 5.69
CA THR A 153 9.89 2.28 6.05
C THR A 153 8.59 3.05 6.29
N PRO A 154 7.44 2.51 5.89
CA PRO A 154 6.19 3.25 6.03
C PRO A 154 5.71 3.39 7.48
N THR A 155 6.15 2.52 8.40
CA THR A 155 5.73 2.56 9.79
C THR A 155 6.83 2.14 10.76
N ALA A 156 6.73 2.60 12.00
CA ALA A 156 7.64 2.18 13.08
C ALA A 156 7.51 0.69 13.41
N GLY A 157 6.36 0.07 13.14
CA GLY A 157 6.13 -1.37 13.38
C GLY A 157 7.04 -2.31 12.57
N MET A 158 7.78 -1.79 11.58
CA MET A 158 8.77 -2.54 10.80
C MET A 158 10.22 -2.38 11.30
N MET A 159 10.46 -1.55 12.30
CA MET A 159 11.83 -1.23 12.76
C MET A 159 12.61 -2.45 13.23
N ASP A 160 11.98 -3.36 13.96
CA ASP A 160 12.67 -4.55 14.48
C ASP A 160 13.04 -5.53 13.35
N VAL A 161 12.18 -5.64 12.32
CA VAL A 161 12.47 -6.42 11.12
C VAL A 161 13.68 -5.84 10.39
N LEU A 162 13.75 -4.53 10.24
CA LEU A 162 14.86 -3.85 9.57
C LEU A 162 16.15 -3.91 10.39
N ARG A 163 16.08 -3.79 11.71
CA ARG A 163 17.23 -3.98 12.61
C ARG A 163 17.82 -5.39 12.50
N ALA A 164 16.94 -6.42 12.41
CA ALA A 164 17.37 -7.80 12.18
C ALA A 164 18.06 -7.99 10.81
N MET A 165 17.81 -7.12 9.84
CA MET A 165 18.49 -7.06 8.55
C MET A 165 19.75 -6.17 8.57
N HIS A 166 20.21 -5.76 9.74
CA HIS A 166 21.37 -4.85 9.94
C HIS A 166 21.20 -3.48 9.27
N VAL A 167 19.97 -3.02 9.05
CA VAL A 167 19.70 -1.65 8.59
C VAL A 167 19.93 -0.70 9.73
N LYS A 168 20.79 0.30 9.50
CA LYS A 168 21.08 1.36 10.46
C LYS A 168 20.11 2.52 10.25
N ASP A 169 19.52 3.00 11.35
CA ASP A 169 18.70 4.21 11.40
C ASP A 169 17.69 4.36 10.25
N PRO A 170 16.77 3.36 10.04
CA PRO A 170 15.75 3.48 9.03
C PRO A 170 14.84 4.67 9.33
N VAL A 171 14.40 5.36 8.28
CA VAL A 171 13.55 6.55 8.37
C VAL A 171 12.09 6.15 8.19
N VAL A 172 11.23 6.57 9.11
CA VAL A 172 9.79 6.33 8.99
C VAL A 172 9.18 7.44 8.14
N ILE A 173 8.70 7.07 6.94
CA ILE A 173 7.95 7.96 6.04
C ILE A 173 6.76 7.16 5.53
N PRO A 174 5.51 7.51 5.93
CA PRO A 174 4.34 6.77 5.51
C PRO A 174 4.11 6.91 4.00
N THR A 175 3.52 5.88 3.39
CA THR A 175 2.98 5.99 2.03
C THR A 175 1.70 6.83 2.08
N SER A 176 1.56 7.77 1.16
CA SER A 176 0.33 8.53 0.98
C SER A 176 -0.62 7.85 0.00
N ILE A 177 -1.87 8.26 0.05
CA ILE A 177 -2.90 7.99 -0.95
C ILE A 177 -3.26 9.31 -1.64
N ASP A 178 -3.85 9.25 -2.83
CA ASP A 178 -4.39 10.45 -3.49
C ASP A 178 -5.83 10.70 -3.04
N PRO A 179 -6.08 11.70 -2.19
CA PRO A 179 -7.42 11.97 -1.68
C PRO A 179 -8.39 12.38 -2.82
N ARG A 180 -7.87 12.97 -3.89
CA ARG A 180 -8.70 13.44 -5.02
C ARG A 180 -9.35 12.26 -5.74
N VAL A 181 -8.62 11.16 -5.93
CA VAL A 181 -9.15 9.97 -6.62
C VAL A 181 -10.29 9.34 -5.83
N LEU A 182 -10.12 9.20 -4.50
CA LEU A 182 -11.16 8.61 -3.65
C LEU A 182 -12.38 9.51 -3.50
N GLN A 183 -12.18 10.83 -3.31
CA GLN A 183 -13.26 11.80 -3.10
C GLN A 183 -14.03 12.15 -4.36
N ALA A 184 -13.39 12.03 -5.54
CA ALA A 184 -14.04 12.25 -6.84
C ALA A 184 -14.65 10.98 -7.44
N ALA A 185 -14.75 9.88 -6.67
CA ALA A 185 -15.32 8.64 -7.15
C ALA A 185 -16.76 8.85 -7.66
N PRO A 186 -17.11 8.33 -8.86
CA PRO A 186 -18.46 8.45 -9.39
C PRO A 186 -19.44 7.66 -8.51
N PRO A 187 -20.71 8.09 -8.43
CA PRO A 187 -21.72 7.34 -7.71
C PRO A 187 -21.87 5.91 -8.29
N VAL A 188 -21.96 4.94 -7.39
CA VAL A 188 -22.20 3.52 -7.76
C VAL A 188 -23.45 3.03 -7.03
N PRO A 189 -24.18 2.06 -7.61
CA PRO A 189 -25.28 1.38 -6.91
C PRO A 189 -24.81 0.80 -5.58
N SER A 190 -25.65 0.91 -4.55
CA SER A 190 -25.32 0.35 -3.24
C SER A 190 -25.29 -1.18 -3.30
N PRO A 191 -24.19 -1.81 -2.89
CA PRO A 191 -24.13 -3.26 -2.77
C PRO A 191 -24.78 -3.79 -1.48
N TRP A 192 -25.19 -2.88 -0.58
CA TRP A 192 -25.86 -3.24 0.68
C TRP A 192 -27.36 -3.21 0.52
N PRO A 193 -28.09 -4.24 0.99
CA PRO A 193 -29.54 -4.21 1.05
C PRO A 193 -30.04 -3.07 1.93
N ALA A 194 -31.20 -2.52 1.58
CA ALA A 194 -31.82 -1.46 2.36
C ALA A 194 -32.12 -1.94 3.80
N GLY A 195 -31.88 -1.05 4.78
CA GLY A 195 -32.15 -1.32 6.20
C GLY A 195 -31.08 -2.15 6.92
N THR A 196 -29.98 -2.54 6.24
CA THR A 196 -28.85 -3.24 6.90
C THR A 196 -27.77 -2.27 7.37
N ARG A 197 -27.01 -2.66 8.40
CA ARG A 197 -25.77 -1.99 8.79
C ARG A 197 -24.66 -2.33 7.79
N ARG A 198 -24.01 -1.31 7.24
CA ARG A 198 -23.11 -1.41 6.08
C ARG A 198 -21.66 -1.55 6.52
N ILE A 199 -21.16 -2.77 6.48
CA ILE A 199 -19.77 -3.06 6.81
C ILE A 199 -18.98 -3.31 5.52
N LEU A 200 -17.82 -2.68 5.39
CA LEU A 200 -16.90 -2.85 4.28
C LEU A 200 -15.57 -3.46 4.74
N THR A 201 -15.01 -4.30 3.93
CA THR A 201 -13.59 -4.67 3.99
C THR A 201 -13.02 -4.73 2.58
N VAL A 202 -11.77 -4.31 2.41
CA VAL A 202 -11.12 -4.16 1.10
C VAL A 202 -9.74 -4.81 1.12
N GLY A 203 -9.43 -5.59 0.09
CA GLY A 203 -8.09 -6.15 -0.09
C GLY A 203 -8.08 -7.42 -0.90
N ARG A 204 -6.88 -7.89 -1.25
CA ARG A 204 -6.70 -9.17 -1.90
C ARG A 204 -7.21 -10.30 -0.99
N LEU A 205 -8.06 -11.18 -1.51
CA LEU A 205 -8.60 -12.31 -0.76
C LEU A 205 -7.51 -13.38 -0.60
N ALA A 206 -6.68 -13.17 0.42
CA ALA A 206 -5.50 -13.95 0.68
C ALA A 206 -5.41 -14.30 2.18
N ARG A 207 -4.75 -15.41 2.48
CA ARG A 207 -4.71 -15.99 3.83
C ARG A 207 -4.21 -15.02 4.90
N GLU A 208 -3.19 -14.21 4.57
CA GLU A 208 -2.60 -13.23 5.47
C GLU A 208 -3.52 -12.05 5.80
N LYS A 209 -4.60 -11.86 5.05
CA LYS A 209 -5.59 -10.79 5.29
C LYS A 209 -6.65 -11.16 6.32
N ARG A 210 -6.72 -12.44 6.69
CA ARG A 210 -7.58 -12.96 7.75
C ARG A 210 -9.04 -12.52 7.63
N PHE A 211 -9.59 -12.53 6.40
CA PHE A 211 -11.02 -12.26 6.19
C PHE A 211 -11.94 -13.29 6.87
N ASP A 212 -11.41 -14.46 7.21
CA ASP A 212 -12.07 -15.45 8.08
C ASP A 212 -12.52 -14.81 9.41
N LEU A 213 -11.64 -14.06 10.08
CA LEU A 213 -11.97 -13.39 11.36
C LEU A 213 -12.98 -12.25 11.17
N VAL A 214 -12.96 -11.57 10.02
CA VAL A 214 -13.98 -10.56 9.69
C VAL A 214 -15.35 -11.21 9.53
N LEU A 215 -15.43 -12.35 8.84
CA LEU A 215 -16.66 -13.14 8.71
C LEU A 215 -17.16 -13.61 10.07
N ASP A 216 -16.28 -14.17 10.93
CA ASP A 216 -16.62 -14.62 12.27
C ASP A 216 -17.18 -13.47 13.15
N ALA A 217 -16.65 -12.26 12.97
CA ALA A 217 -17.15 -11.09 13.69
C ALA A 217 -18.52 -10.63 13.18
N VAL A 218 -18.70 -10.53 11.85
CA VAL A 218 -19.96 -10.06 11.27
C VAL A 218 -21.09 -11.09 11.44
N ALA A 219 -20.79 -12.39 11.54
CA ALA A 219 -21.76 -13.41 11.88
C ALA A 219 -22.52 -13.12 13.18
N GLN A 220 -21.85 -12.47 14.15
CA GLN A 220 -22.39 -12.10 15.47
C GLN A 220 -23.09 -10.72 15.48
N LEU A 221 -23.24 -10.08 14.32
CA LEU A 221 -23.93 -8.79 14.13
C LEU A 221 -25.14 -9.03 13.19
N PRO A 222 -26.33 -9.41 13.72
CA PRO A 222 -27.42 -9.93 12.90
C PRO A 222 -27.96 -8.91 11.88
N ASP A 223 -27.91 -7.63 12.19
CA ASP A 223 -28.42 -6.54 11.32
C ASP A 223 -27.37 -6.05 10.30
N ALA A 224 -26.15 -6.61 10.33
CA ALA A 224 -25.08 -6.19 9.48
C ALA A 224 -25.00 -6.99 8.18
N HIS A 225 -24.66 -6.29 7.10
CA HIS A 225 -24.30 -6.88 5.82
C HIS A 225 -22.86 -6.50 5.47
N LEU A 226 -22.03 -7.50 5.20
CA LEU A 226 -20.63 -7.34 4.84
C LEU A 226 -20.46 -7.27 3.32
N VAL A 227 -19.72 -6.29 2.85
CA VAL A 227 -19.19 -6.25 1.49
C VAL A 227 -17.68 -6.47 1.54
N LEU A 228 -17.24 -7.51 0.81
CA LEU A 228 -15.82 -7.75 0.55
C LEU A 228 -15.50 -7.25 -0.86
N LEU A 229 -14.62 -6.26 -0.94
CA LEU A 229 -14.14 -5.69 -2.20
C LEU A 229 -12.73 -6.19 -2.46
N GLY A 230 -12.56 -6.99 -3.50
CA GLY A 230 -11.30 -7.59 -3.92
C GLY A 230 -11.45 -9.01 -4.43
N GLU A 231 -10.37 -9.55 -4.94
CA GLU A 231 -10.24 -10.92 -5.43
C GLU A 231 -9.01 -11.61 -4.87
N GLY A 232 -8.95 -12.93 -4.98
CA GLY A 232 -7.77 -13.67 -4.57
C GLY A 232 -8.03 -15.15 -4.31
N PRO A 233 -6.95 -15.92 -4.02
CA PRO A 233 -7.01 -17.37 -3.93
C PRO A 233 -7.89 -17.92 -2.80
N GLU A 234 -8.21 -17.11 -1.79
CA GLU A 234 -9.05 -17.54 -0.66
C GLU A 234 -10.57 -17.33 -0.93
N ARG A 235 -10.99 -16.85 -2.11
CA ARG A 235 -12.40 -16.55 -2.40
C ARG A 235 -13.34 -17.71 -2.08
N ASP A 236 -13.08 -18.87 -2.68
CA ASP A 236 -13.95 -20.04 -2.52
C ASP A 236 -14.00 -20.54 -1.07
N HIS A 237 -12.84 -20.50 -0.40
CA HIS A 237 -12.73 -20.84 1.02
C HIS A 237 -13.56 -19.89 1.90
N LEU A 238 -13.49 -18.57 1.63
CA LEU A 238 -14.25 -17.55 2.37
C LEU A 238 -15.75 -17.64 2.09
N GLN A 239 -16.16 -17.96 0.87
CA GLN A 239 -17.58 -18.21 0.55
C GLN A 239 -18.10 -19.42 1.31
N ALA A 240 -17.40 -20.55 1.27
CA ALA A 240 -17.76 -21.72 2.04
C ALA A 240 -17.77 -21.46 3.55
N HIS A 241 -16.87 -20.60 4.06
CA HIS A 241 -16.87 -20.19 5.46
C HIS A 241 -18.11 -19.37 5.81
N ALA A 242 -18.47 -18.39 4.99
CA ALA A 242 -19.68 -17.59 5.16
C ALA A 242 -20.96 -18.45 5.18
N GLU A 243 -21.03 -19.47 4.30
CA GLU A 243 -22.14 -20.44 4.29
C GLU A 243 -22.22 -21.23 5.59
N ARG A 244 -21.09 -21.75 6.10
CA ARG A 244 -21.05 -22.46 7.39
C ARG A 244 -21.50 -21.59 8.59
N LEU A 245 -21.25 -20.29 8.51
CA LEU A 245 -21.71 -19.33 9.51
C LEU A 245 -23.17 -18.89 9.31
N GLY A 246 -23.89 -19.41 8.31
CA GLY A 246 -25.26 -19.01 8.00
C GLY A 246 -25.39 -17.58 7.44
N MET A 247 -24.34 -17.07 6.81
CA MET A 247 -24.24 -15.68 6.34
C MET A 247 -24.53 -15.53 4.83
N ALA A 248 -24.99 -16.56 4.11
CA ALA A 248 -25.12 -16.55 2.64
C ALA A 248 -25.90 -15.33 2.10
N GLY A 249 -26.89 -14.82 2.84
CA GLY A 249 -27.67 -13.62 2.48
C GLY A 249 -27.14 -12.31 3.06
N ARG A 250 -26.04 -12.34 3.81
CA ARG A 250 -25.48 -11.16 4.53
C ARG A 250 -24.04 -10.82 4.17
N VAL A 251 -23.52 -11.44 3.10
CA VAL A 251 -22.18 -11.17 2.56
C VAL A 251 -22.27 -11.01 1.06
N THR A 252 -21.65 -9.96 0.53
CA THR A 252 -21.48 -9.72 -0.90
C THR A 252 -19.98 -9.72 -1.24
N PHE A 253 -19.57 -10.68 -2.07
CA PHE A 253 -18.25 -10.72 -2.68
C PHE A 253 -18.26 -9.89 -3.96
N LEU A 254 -17.83 -8.65 -3.90
CA LEU A 254 -18.00 -7.66 -4.97
C LEU A 254 -16.98 -7.78 -6.10
N GLY A 255 -15.90 -8.54 -5.88
CA GLY A 255 -14.80 -8.64 -6.84
C GLY A 255 -13.91 -7.39 -6.86
N VAL A 256 -12.99 -7.34 -7.84
CA VAL A 256 -12.14 -6.15 -8.07
C VAL A 256 -12.99 -5.06 -8.71
N LYS A 257 -12.76 -3.83 -8.29
CA LYS A 257 -13.37 -2.64 -8.88
C LYS A 257 -12.30 -1.68 -9.38
N PRO A 258 -12.59 -0.91 -10.44
CA PRO A 258 -11.69 0.15 -10.87
C PRO A 258 -11.37 1.10 -9.71
N TRP A 259 -10.11 1.47 -9.56
CA TRP A 259 -9.65 2.32 -8.45
C TRP A 259 -10.49 3.62 -8.30
N ARG A 260 -10.90 4.22 -9.42
CA ARG A 260 -11.75 5.41 -9.46
C ARG A 260 -13.13 5.22 -8.82
N GLU A 261 -13.61 3.97 -8.65
CA GLU A 261 -14.93 3.66 -8.07
C GLU A 261 -14.83 3.32 -6.58
N VAL A 262 -13.64 2.94 -6.11
CA VAL A 262 -13.44 2.41 -4.74
C VAL A 262 -13.89 3.39 -3.68
N GLY A 263 -13.65 4.70 -3.89
CA GLY A 263 -14.07 5.76 -2.99
C GLY A 263 -15.58 5.80 -2.75
N ALA A 264 -16.38 5.45 -3.76
CA ALA A 264 -17.84 5.44 -3.63
C ALA A 264 -18.35 4.31 -2.72
N TYR A 265 -17.63 3.18 -2.63
CA TYR A 265 -17.97 2.10 -1.69
C TYR A 265 -17.59 2.50 -0.26
N TYR A 266 -16.42 3.11 -0.05
CA TYR A 266 -16.08 3.66 1.25
C TYR A 266 -17.11 4.71 1.71
N ALA A 267 -17.51 5.64 0.84
CA ALA A 267 -18.48 6.69 1.18
C ALA A 267 -19.85 6.16 1.61
N GLN A 268 -20.22 4.95 1.21
CA GLN A 268 -21.48 4.31 1.57
C GLN A 268 -21.38 3.45 2.84
N ALA A 269 -20.18 3.07 3.27
CA ALA A 269 -19.96 2.20 4.43
C ALA A 269 -20.18 2.96 5.76
N GLU A 270 -20.69 2.27 6.77
CA GLU A 270 -20.79 2.76 8.14
C GLU A 270 -19.58 2.34 8.99
N LEU A 271 -18.94 1.24 8.63
CA LEU A 271 -17.83 0.67 9.38
C LEU A 271 -16.87 -0.05 8.45
N PHE A 272 -15.58 0.08 8.70
CA PHE A 272 -14.53 -0.69 8.05
C PHE A 272 -13.93 -1.70 9.02
N LEU A 273 -14.01 -3.00 8.71
CA LEU A 273 -13.39 -4.07 9.50
C LEU A 273 -12.13 -4.58 8.81
N PHE A 274 -11.07 -4.79 9.61
CA PHE A 274 -9.80 -5.23 9.07
C PHE A 274 -9.05 -6.15 10.03
N ALA A 275 -8.69 -7.36 9.60
CA ALA A 275 -8.12 -8.38 10.48
C ALA A 275 -6.68 -8.81 10.12
N SER A 276 -6.06 -8.20 9.11
CA SER A 276 -4.69 -8.51 8.72
C SER A 276 -3.69 -8.18 9.83
N ASP A 277 -2.75 -9.10 10.08
CA ASP A 277 -1.69 -8.96 11.08
C ASP A 277 -0.28 -8.85 10.47
N THR A 278 -0.19 -8.76 9.13
CA THR A 278 1.08 -8.76 8.39
C THR A 278 1.37 -7.47 7.63
N GLU A 279 0.53 -6.44 7.78
CA GLU A 279 0.68 -5.19 7.05
C GLU A 279 1.98 -4.46 7.39
N THR A 280 2.58 -3.87 6.38
CA THR A 280 3.65 -2.88 6.58
C THR A 280 3.08 -1.49 6.90
N GLN A 281 1.88 -1.17 6.39
CA GLN A 281 1.13 0.05 6.72
C GLN A 281 -0.39 -0.17 6.72
N GLY A 282 -0.96 -0.83 5.68
CA GLY A 282 -2.41 -0.99 5.53
C GLY A 282 -3.08 0.27 4.95
N LEU A 283 -2.77 0.62 3.70
CA LEU A 283 -3.32 1.82 3.04
C LEU A 283 -4.85 1.88 3.06
N VAL A 284 -5.54 0.74 2.99
CA VAL A 284 -7.00 0.63 3.06
C VAL A 284 -7.59 1.22 4.37
N LEU A 285 -6.81 1.24 5.46
CA LEU A 285 -7.22 1.89 6.71
C LEU A 285 -7.24 3.42 6.55
N GLN A 286 -6.22 3.97 5.88
CA GLN A 286 -6.15 5.39 5.58
C GLN A 286 -7.25 5.79 4.59
N GLU A 287 -7.50 4.96 3.57
CA GLU A 287 -8.58 5.16 2.59
C GLU A 287 -9.95 5.24 3.26
N ALA A 288 -10.28 4.28 4.13
CA ALA A 288 -11.53 4.27 4.89
C ALA A 288 -11.67 5.54 5.73
N GLN A 289 -10.63 5.88 6.49
CA GLN A 289 -10.63 7.04 7.37
C GLN A 289 -10.72 8.37 6.61
N LEU A 290 -10.02 8.50 5.48
CA LEU A 290 -10.13 9.68 4.62
C LEU A 290 -11.58 9.91 4.13
N MET A 291 -12.31 8.83 3.86
CA MET A 291 -13.71 8.88 3.49
C MET A 291 -14.65 9.04 4.69
N GLY A 292 -14.09 9.12 5.91
CA GLY A 292 -14.81 9.32 7.17
C GLY A 292 -15.47 8.05 7.70
N VAL A 293 -14.97 6.89 7.31
CA VAL A 293 -15.44 5.61 7.83
C VAL A 293 -14.61 5.22 9.03
N PRO A 294 -15.20 5.09 10.23
CA PRO A 294 -14.51 4.56 11.40
C PRO A 294 -13.98 3.15 11.14
N VAL A 295 -12.83 2.85 11.70
CA VAL A 295 -12.13 1.57 11.50
C VAL A 295 -12.13 0.75 12.79
N VAL A 296 -12.38 -0.56 12.69
CA VAL A 296 -12.02 -1.52 13.75
C VAL A 296 -11.04 -2.51 13.13
N ALA A 297 -9.81 -2.49 13.60
CA ALA A 297 -8.72 -3.25 13.00
C ALA A 297 -7.91 -4.05 14.03
N VAL A 298 -7.32 -5.16 13.58
CA VAL A 298 -6.31 -5.86 14.37
C VAL A 298 -5.06 -5.00 14.47
N GLY A 299 -4.63 -4.70 15.70
CA GLY A 299 -3.43 -3.93 16.01
C GLY A 299 -2.18 -4.80 15.92
N ALA A 300 -1.52 -4.81 14.77
CA ALA A 300 -0.28 -5.53 14.56
C ALA A 300 0.63 -4.79 13.58
N ARG A 301 1.93 -4.73 13.88
CA ARG A 301 2.94 -4.18 12.96
C ARG A 301 2.55 -2.80 12.40
N GLY A 302 2.36 -2.71 11.08
CA GLY A 302 2.02 -1.47 10.39
C GLY A 302 0.64 -0.93 10.71
N THR A 303 -0.34 -1.76 11.08
CA THR A 303 -1.69 -1.29 11.44
C THR A 303 -1.70 -0.47 12.73
N LEU A 304 -0.73 -0.68 13.65
CA LEU A 304 -0.60 0.10 14.88
C LEU A 304 -0.47 1.61 14.64
N SER A 305 0.11 2.00 13.51
CA SER A 305 0.25 3.41 13.11
C SER A 305 -0.87 3.86 12.16
N GLY A 306 -1.74 2.94 11.73
CA GLY A 306 -2.79 3.18 10.75
C GLY A 306 -4.10 3.68 11.34
N VAL A 307 -4.24 3.69 12.67
CA VAL A 307 -5.45 4.11 13.38
C VAL A 307 -5.06 4.90 14.63
N ASP A 308 -5.70 6.02 14.89
CA ASP A 308 -5.63 6.74 16.18
C ASP A 308 -6.64 6.08 17.12
N ASP A 309 -6.12 5.12 17.91
CA ASP A 309 -6.93 4.22 18.73
C ASP A 309 -7.80 4.96 19.73
N GLY A 310 -9.09 4.62 19.76
CA GLY A 310 -10.12 5.28 20.56
C GLY A 310 -10.61 6.63 20.00
N ARG A 311 -10.02 7.15 18.91
CA ARG A 311 -10.38 8.43 18.30
C ARG A 311 -10.84 8.30 16.85
N SER A 312 -10.03 7.73 15.95
CA SER A 312 -10.41 7.53 14.55
C SER A 312 -10.91 6.12 14.25
N GLY A 313 -10.79 5.25 15.21
CA GLY A 313 -11.18 3.83 15.16
C GLY A 313 -10.73 3.10 16.41
N TYR A 314 -10.75 1.77 16.35
CA TYR A 314 -10.27 0.91 17.43
C TYR A 314 -9.28 -0.12 16.93
N LEU A 315 -8.24 -0.34 17.74
CA LEU A 315 -7.28 -1.44 17.55
C LEU A 315 -7.61 -2.56 18.53
N VAL A 316 -7.64 -3.80 18.02
CA VAL A 316 -7.93 -4.99 18.83
C VAL A 316 -6.75 -5.96 18.79
N PRO A 317 -6.57 -6.83 19.80
CA PRO A 317 -5.54 -7.87 19.80
C PRO A 317 -5.68 -8.84 18.62
N VAL A 318 -4.56 -9.41 18.19
CA VAL A 318 -4.54 -10.42 17.12
C VAL A 318 -5.42 -11.62 17.51
N GLY A 319 -6.37 -11.98 16.65
CA GLY A 319 -7.27 -13.11 16.82
C GLY A 319 -8.44 -12.87 17.80
N ASP A 320 -8.56 -11.69 18.39
CA ASP A 320 -9.68 -11.35 19.31
C ASP A 320 -10.93 -10.94 18.54
N VAL A 321 -11.67 -11.93 18.05
CA VAL A 321 -12.95 -11.73 17.36
C VAL A 321 -13.99 -11.08 18.29
N ALA A 322 -13.99 -11.39 19.59
CA ALA A 322 -14.92 -10.81 20.53
C ALA A 322 -14.72 -9.29 20.68
N ALA A 323 -13.45 -8.81 20.63
CA ALA A 323 -13.15 -7.39 20.62
C ALA A 323 -13.60 -6.73 19.31
N LEU A 324 -13.37 -7.36 18.14
CA LEU A 324 -13.92 -6.86 16.87
C LEU A 324 -15.44 -6.66 16.94
N VAL A 325 -16.18 -7.65 17.44
CA VAL A 325 -17.64 -7.59 17.63
C VAL A 325 -18.05 -6.49 18.58
N ARG A 326 -17.39 -6.38 19.72
CA ARG A 326 -17.70 -5.39 20.76
C ARG A 326 -17.59 -3.97 20.23
N HIS A 327 -16.48 -3.62 19.58
CA HIS A 327 -16.25 -2.29 19.04
C HIS A 327 -17.12 -2.00 17.80
N ALA A 328 -17.32 -2.98 16.93
CA ALA A 328 -18.22 -2.86 15.80
C ALA A 328 -19.66 -2.57 16.28
N ARG A 329 -20.15 -3.33 17.25
CA ARG A 329 -21.49 -3.13 17.83
C ARG A 329 -21.65 -1.75 18.47
N ALA A 330 -20.66 -1.30 19.23
CA ALA A 330 -20.68 0.03 19.86
C ALA A 330 -20.84 1.14 18.81
N LEU A 331 -20.04 1.10 17.73
CA LEU A 331 -20.11 2.09 16.66
C LEU A 331 -21.41 2.03 15.87
N LEU A 332 -21.93 0.84 15.61
CA LEU A 332 -23.16 0.68 14.81
C LEU A 332 -24.43 1.01 15.63
N SER A 333 -24.38 0.98 16.97
CA SER A 333 -25.54 1.24 17.84
C SER A 333 -25.57 2.65 18.41
N ASP A 334 -24.47 3.40 18.41
CA ASP A 334 -24.38 4.76 18.97
C ASP A 334 -24.05 5.79 17.86
N PRO A 335 -25.07 6.53 17.35
CA PRO A 335 -24.85 7.54 16.31
C PRO A 335 -23.94 8.69 16.74
N ALA A 336 -23.92 9.07 18.02
CA ALA A 336 -23.08 10.16 18.50
C ALA A 336 -21.61 9.74 18.53
N LEU A 337 -21.32 8.54 19.02
CA LEU A 337 -19.98 7.95 18.97
C LEU A 337 -19.50 7.81 17.51
N TRP A 338 -20.37 7.31 16.63
CA TRP A 338 -20.05 7.17 15.22
C TRP A 338 -19.69 8.50 14.57
N GLN A 339 -20.49 9.55 14.77
CA GLN A 339 -20.24 10.89 14.21
C GLN A 339 -18.93 11.48 14.72
N ALA A 340 -18.66 11.39 16.02
CA ALA A 340 -17.41 11.87 16.60
C ALA A 340 -16.19 11.14 16.00
N MET A 341 -16.27 9.81 15.90
CA MET A 341 -15.18 9.00 15.36
C MET A 341 -15.01 9.18 13.85
N SER A 342 -16.11 9.34 13.10
CA SER A 342 -16.07 9.65 11.66
C SER A 342 -15.38 11.00 11.38
N ALA A 343 -15.66 12.02 12.18
CA ALA A 343 -14.98 13.31 12.06
C ALA A 343 -13.47 13.21 12.33
N ALA A 344 -13.10 12.51 13.42
CA ALA A 344 -11.69 12.27 13.73
C ALA A 344 -10.98 11.39 12.68
N ALA A 345 -11.66 10.40 12.12
CA ALA A 345 -11.14 9.56 11.04
C ALA A 345 -10.80 10.40 9.82
N ARG A 346 -11.65 11.34 9.39
CA ARG A 346 -11.33 12.24 8.25
C ARG A 346 -10.07 13.06 8.49
N VAL A 347 -9.91 13.60 9.69
CA VAL A 347 -8.72 14.37 10.06
C VAL A 347 -7.48 13.49 10.03
N PHE A 348 -7.56 12.30 10.61
CA PHE A 348 -6.43 11.36 10.65
C PHE A 348 -6.08 10.85 9.26
N GLY A 349 -7.06 10.42 8.45
CA GLY A 349 -6.85 9.94 7.08
C GLY A 349 -6.23 11.00 6.15
N ALA A 350 -6.55 12.28 6.37
CA ALA A 350 -6.00 13.41 5.61
C ALA A 350 -4.61 13.87 6.10
N SER A 351 -4.08 13.35 7.21
CA SER A 351 -2.83 13.82 7.81
C SER A 351 -1.58 13.52 6.96
N THR A 352 -1.64 12.48 6.12
CA THR A 352 -0.54 12.08 5.23
C THR A 352 -0.86 12.49 3.81
N THR A 353 -0.18 13.53 3.31
CA THR A 353 -0.39 14.06 1.95
C THR A 353 0.74 13.65 1.01
N PRO A 354 0.50 13.45 -0.30
CA PRO A 354 1.55 13.17 -1.27
C PRO A 354 2.69 14.19 -1.24
N GLN A 355 2.36 15.47 -1.13
CA GLN A 355 3.33 16.57 -1.04
C GLN A 355 4.19 16.50 0.23
N GLY A 356 3.55 16.15 1.36
CA GLY A 356 4.24 15.98 2.63
C GLY A 356 5.22 14.82 2.60
N VAL A 357 4.80 13.70 2.02
CA VAL A 357 5.64 12.51 1.82
C VAL A 357 6.82 12.81 0.90
N ALA A 358 6.59 13.43 -0.26
CA ALA A 358 7.65 13.77 -1.20
C ALA A 358 8.71 14.70 -0.57
N ARG A 359 8.30 15.69 0.25
CA ARG A 359 9.24 16.54 1.00
C ARG A 359 10.11 15.74 1.96
N GLN A 360 9.52 14.83 2.76
CA GLN A 360 10.29 13.98 3.66
C GLN A 360 11.27 13.07 2.90
N VAL A 361 10.87 12.53 1.74
CA VAL A 361 11.74 11.74 0.87
C VAL A 361 12.89 12.60 0.31
N LEU A 362 12.61 13.84 -0.10
CA LEU A 362 13.64 14.79 -0.55
C LEU A 362 14.64 15.17 0.56
N ASP A 363 14.21 15.23 1.82
CA ASP A 363 15.11 15.42 2.95
C ASP A 363 16.04 14.21 3.15
N VAL A 364 15.54 12.98 2.91
CA VAL A 364 16.40 11.78 2.87
C VAL A 364 17.40 11.87 1.71
N TYR A 365 16.95 12.29 0.52
CA TYR A 365 17.84 12.45 -0.64
C TYR A 365 18.92 13.53 -0.39
N ALA A 366 18.53 14.66 0.19
CA ALA A 366 19.49 15.71 0.55
C ALA A 366 20.55 15.17 1.51
N ARG A 367 20.15 14.40 2.53
CA ARG A 367 21.08 13.79 3.50
C ARG A 367 22.09 12.86 2.84
N VAL A 368 21.66 11.94 1.94
CA VAL A 368 22.58 11.00 1.27
C VAL A 368 23.44 11.66 0.19
N LEU A 369 23.01 12.82 -0.31
CA LEU A 369 23.79 13.65 -1.24
C LEU A 369 24.68 14.68 -0.52
N HIS A 370 24.69 14.68 0.82
CA HIS A 370 25.41 15.65 1.67
C HIS A 370 25.04 17.12 1.38
N LEU A 371 23.76 17.37 1.10
CA LEU A 371 23.18 18.70 0.86
C LEU A 371 22.47 19.20 2.13
N PRO A 372 22.37 20.52 2.34
CA PRO A 372 21.57 21.07 3.43
C PRO A 372 20.08 20.67 3.31
N PRO A 373 19.38 20.47 4.44
CA PRO A 373 17.93 20.22 4.44
C PRO A 373 17.16 21.31 3.69
N GLY A 374 16.09 20.94 3.00
CA GLY A 374 15.24 21.85 2.22
C GLY A 374 15.84 22.34 0.90
N THR A 375 17.08 22.00 0.55
CA THR A 375 17.73 22.43 -0.72
C THR A 375 17.00 21.87 -1.95
N LEU A 376 16.38 20.71 -1.82
CA LEU A 376 15.74 19.99 -2.91
C LEU A 376 14.23 20.26 -3.03
N SER A 377 13.61 20.76 -1.96
CA SER A 377 12.17 21.05 -1.96
C SER A 377 11.90 22.45 -2.52
N ALA A 378 10.87 22.58 -3.38
CA ALA A 378 10.37 23.88 -3.77
C ALA A 378 9.76 24.60 -2.56
N PRO A 379 9.92 25.94 -2.42
CA PRO A 379 9.20 26.69 -1.41
C PRO A 379 7.69 26.43 -1.60
N ALA A 380 6.99 26.32 -0.47
CA ALA A 380 5.54 26.08 -0.49
C ALA A 380 4.82 27.23 -1.20
N GLN A 381 4.63 27.11 -2.50
CA GLN A 381 3.77 28.04 -3.27
C GLN A 381 2.34 27.49 -3.23
N ALA A 382 1.39 28.37 -2.92
CA ALA A 382 -0.02 28.08 -3.16
C ALA A 382 -0.21 27.82 -4.67
N ARG A 383 -0.41 26.57 -5.04
CA ARG A 383 -0.61 26.20 -6.45
C ARG A 383 -2.05 26.44 -6.83
N THR A 384 -2.26 27.31 -7.80
CA THR A 384 -3.46 27.30 -8.65
C THR A 384 -3.40 26.01 -9.47
N PHE A 385 -4.37 25.14 -9.26
CA PHE A 385 -4.50 23.85 -9.94
C PHE A 385 -4.82 24.08 -11.44
N THR A 386 -3.94 23.60 -12.31
CA THR A 386 -4.36 23.17 -13.66
C THR A 386 -4.89 21.74 -13.52
N GLU A 387 -6.12 21.51 -13.97
CA GLU A 387 -6.72 20.17 -14.00
C GLU A 387 -5.75 19.16 -14.63
N PRO A 388 -5.44 18.06 -13.94
CA PRO A 388 -4.70 16.98 -14.58
C PRO A 388 -5.60 16.40 -15.68
N GLN A 389 -5.04 16.19 -16.85
CA GLN A 389 -5.69 15.44 -17.94
C GLN A 389 -6.27 14.16 -17.37
N PRO A 390 -7.51 13.75 -17.74
CA PRO A 390 -8.13 12.55 -17.22
C PRO A 390 -7.21 11.36 -17.49
N ARG A 391 -6.76 10.74 -16.40
CA ARG A 391 -5.98 9.50 -16.49
C ARG A 391 -6.93 8.44 -17.06
N HIS A 392 -6.72 8.01 -18.29
CA HIS A 392 -7.45 6.91 -18.90
C HIS A 392 -7.05 5.60 -18.19
N TRP A 393 -7.80 5.28 -17.16
CA TRP A 393 -7.77 3.99 -16.49
C TRP A 393 -8.77 3.05 -17.21
N GLU A 394 -8.51 2.74 -18.47
CA GLU A 394 -9.27 1.69 -19.15
C GLU A 394 -8.74 0.34 -18.68
N GLY A 395 -9.38 -0.19 -17.64
CA GLY A 395 -9.24 -1.58 -17.27
C GLY A 395 -10.00 -2.43 -18.27
N HIS A 396 -9.31 -3.25 -19.04
CA HIS A 396 -9.96 -4.35 -19.73
C HIS A 396 -10.37 -5.39 -18.71
N GLY A 397 -11.65 -5.81 -18.79
CA GLY A 397 -12.31 -6.81 -17.98
C GLY A 397 -11.77 -8.24 -18.15
#